data_832d12c07523c9d8c19f639ed3ccdbae
#
_entry.id   832d12c07523c9d8c19f639ed3ccdbae
#
_cell.length_a   1.000
_cell.length_b   1.000
_cell.length_c   1.000
_cell.angle_alpha   90.00
_cell.angle_beta   90.00
_cell.angle_gamma   90.00
#
_symmetry.space_group_name_H-M   'P 1'
#
loop_
_entity.id
_entity.type
_entity.pdbx_description
1 polymer ?
#
loop_
_entity_poly.entity_id
_entity_poly.type
_entity_poly.pdbx_seq_one_letter_code
_entity_poly.pdbx_strand_id
1 'polypeptide(L)'
;MDKVRSTFRKRVNYVSKYQIYTHTAMIEWNYEQERPYKQDILVGKRRIYLHLYYSRAKALEHEERFNATLDLLEEELKSGKRNPEHERQYLKYFDISTTPVRGTKITVKQDAVDKVERNYGFFALLSNDVNDPVQALELYRNKDLVEKAFGNLKERLNMRRTTVSSESALEGKLFIQFVALIYLSYLKKQMETADLFRTFTLQGVLDELDVIEAFEEPGFRLRLGEMTNKQAELYKALGINPPTSL
;
A
#
# COMPACT_ATOMS: atom_id res chain seq x y z
N MET A 1 -15.22 24.28 -3.56
CA MET A 1 -14.85 23.16 -2.69
C MET A 1 -15.64 23.11 -1.38
N ASP A 2 -15.87 24.22 -0.70
CA ASP A 2 -16.55 24.22 0.61
C ASP A 2 -18.02 23.73 0.54
N LYS A 3 -18.72 24.01 -0.56
CA LYS A 3 -20.06 23.50 -0.82
C LYS A 3 -20.12 21.98 -0.96
N VAL A 4 -19.05 21.38 -1.48
CA VAL A 4 -18.92 19.91 -1.61
C VAL A 4 -18.63 19.28 -0.24
N ARG A 5 -17.89 19.96 0.65
CA ARG A 5 -17.55 19.45 1.98
C ARG A 5 -18.74 19.34 2.91
N SER A 6 -19.65 20.32 2.88
CA SER A 6 -20.87 20.30 3.72
C SER A 6 -21.86 19.23 3.28
N THR A 7 -21.98 18.99 1.97
CA THR A 7 -22.83 17.93 1.40
C THR A 7 -22.21 16.54 1.47
N PHE A 8 -20.90 16.47 1.58
CA PHE A 8 -20.13 15.22 1.55
C PHE A 8 -20.41 14.32 2.77
N ARG A 9 -20.50 14.91 3.97
CA ARG A 9 -20.71 14.18 5.25
C ARG A 9 -22.15 13.78 5.52
N LYS A 10 -23.00 13.70 4.50
CA LYS A 10 -24.38 13.23 4.67
C LYS A 10 -24.41 11.71 4.86
N ARG A 11 -25.39 11.25 5.63
CA ARG A 11 -25.55 9.80 5.91
C ARG A 11 -25.65 8.95 4.64
N VAL A 12 -26.23 9.47 3.57
CA VAL A 12 -26.36 8.79 2.27
C VAL A 12 -25.00 8.43 1.65
N ASN A 13 -23.97 9.19 1.96
CA ASN A 13 -22.61 8.97 1.45
C ASN A 13 -21.75 8.11 2.39
N TYR A 14 -22.32 7.60 3.49
CA TYR A 14 -21.55 6.88 4.51
C TYR A 14 -21.53 5.38 4.26
N VAL A 15 -20.33 4.83 4.16
CA VAL A 15 -20.05 3.40 4.01
C VAL A 15 -19.67 2.81 5.36
N SER A 16 -20.58 2.11 6.02
CA SER A 16 -20.39 1.59 7.40
C SER A 16 -19.25 0.58 7.50
N LYS A 17 -19.09 -0.28 6.50
CA LYS A 17 -18.00 -1.29 6.44
C LYS A 17 -16.61 -0.69 6.63
N TYR A 18 -16.39 0.52 6.12
CA TYR A 18 -15.08 1.20 6.16
C TYR A 18 -15.07 2.45 7.04
N GLN A 19 -16.20 2.82 7.62
CA GLN A 19 -16.39 4.03 8.43
C GLN A 19 -15.92 5.32 7.72
N ILE A 20 -16.23 5.41 6.42
CA ILE A 20 -15.86 6.52 5.55
C ILE A 20 -17.06 7.11 4.84
N TYR A 21 -16.92 8.35 4.41
CA TYR A 21 -17.84 8.96 3.46
C TYR A 21 -17.23 8.90 2.06
N THR A 22 -18.08 8.71 1.04
CA THR A 22 -17.65 8.60 -0.36
C THR A 22 -18.49 9.51 -1.25
N HIS A 23 -17.87 10.03 -2.30
CA HIS A 23 -18.56 10.76 -3.37
C HIS A 23 -17.83 10.51 -4.67
N THR A 24 -18.59 10.25 -5.73
CA THR A 24 -18.04 10.05 -7.07
C THR A 24 -18.49 11.19 -7.98
N ALA A 25 -17.54 11.81 -8.65
CA ALA A 25 -17.78 12.76 -9.72
C ALA A 25 -17.16 12.23 -11.01
N MET A 26 -17.87 12.42 -12.12
CA MET A 26 -17.33 12.13 -13.44
C MET A 26 -16.67 13.41 -14.00
N ILE A 27 -15.43 13.31 -14.43
CA ILE A 27 -14.68 14.41 -15.04
C ILE A 27 -14.23 14.01 -16.45
N GLU A 28 -14.16 14.98 -17.34
CA GLU A 28 -13.54 14.80 -18.64
C GLU A 28 -12.05 15.10 -18.51
N TRP A 29 -11.23 14.17 -18.98
CA TRP A 29 -9.78 14.31 -19.01
C TRP A 29 -9.30 14.37 -20.45
N ASN A 30 -8.65 15.47 -20.81
CA ASN A 30 -7.96 15.57 -22.08
C ASN A 30 -6.60 14.87 -21.95
N TYR A 31 -6.28 14.02 -22.92
CA TYR A 31 -4.99 13.36 -22.95
C TYR A 31 -4.34 13.54 -24.33
N GLU A 32 -3.03 13.61 -24.30
CA GLU A 32 -2.17 13.62 -25.47
C GLU A 32 -1.32 12.35 -25.43
N GLN A 33 -1.30 11.62 -26.53
CA GLN A 33 -0.51 10.40 -26.67
C GLN A 33 0.34 10.50 -27.93
N GLU A 34 1.64 10.49 -27.77
CA GLU A 34 2.57 10.36 -28.90
C GLU A 34 2.43 8.98 -29.53
N ARG A 35 2.30 8.96 -30.85
CA ARG A 35 2.27 7.73 -31.65
C ARG A 35 3.54 7.64 -32.49
N PRO A 36 4.63 7.02 -31.99
CA PRO A 36 5.94 7.04 -32.64
C PRO A 36 5.90 6.47 -34.06
N TYR A 37 5.01 5.51 -34.33
CA TYR A 37 4.87 4.91 -35.67
C TYR A 37 4.16 5.81 -36.68
N LYS A 38 3.41 6.81 -36.23
CA LYS A 38 2.68 7.75 -37.11
C LYS A 38 3.25 9.16 -37.06
N GLN A 39 4.21 9.43 -36.19
CA GLN A 39 4.82 10.75 -35.97
C GLN A 39 3.79 11.86 -35.72
N ASP A 40 2.69 11.52 -35.06
CA ASP A 40 1.62 12.44 -34.69
C ASP A 40 1.27 12.33 -33.20
N ILE A 41 0.51 13.29 -32.70
CA ILE A 41 -0.01 13.33 -31.35
C ILE A 41 -1.51 13.06 -31.42
N LEU A 42 -1.94 11.98 -30.78
CA LEU A 42 -3.36 11.70 -30.59
C LEU A 42 -3.88 12.52 -29.40
N VAL A 43 -4.75 13.47 -29.69
CA VAL A 43 -5.49 14.22 -28.67
C VAL A 43 -6.87 13.59 -28.52
N GLY A 44 -7.24 13.26 -27.31
CA GLY A 44 -8.54 12.67 -27.05
C GLY A 44 -9.11 13.08 -25.70
N LYS A 45 -10.39 12.75 -25.50
CA LYS A 45 -11.07 12.94 -24.24
C LYS A 45 -11.43 11.58 -23.65
N ARG A 46 -11.15 11.38 -22.38
CA ARG A 46 -11.58 10.20 -21.62
C ARG A 46 -12.46 10.63 -20.45
N ARG A 47 -13.46 9.84 -20.17
CA ARG A 47 -14.21 9.96 -18.92
C ARG A 47 -13.41 9.30 -17.80
N ILE A 48 -13.26 10.02 -16.72
CA ILE A 48 -12.57 9.54 -15.51
C ILE A 48 -13.50 9.73 -14.33
N TYR A 49 -13.59 8.72 -13.50
CA TYR A 49 -14.30 8.79 -12.23
C TYR A 49 -13.33 9.29 -11.15
N LEU A 50 -13.69 10.42 -10.55
CA LEU A 50 -13.01 10.96 -9.38
C LEU A 50 -13.77 10.51 -8.14
N HIS A 51 -13.22 9.56 -7.41
CA HIS A 51 -13.76 9.10 -6.13
C HIS A 51 -13.10 9.87 -5.00
N LEU A 52 -13.91 10.60 -4.26
CA LEU A 52 -13.49 11.33 -3.08
C LEU A 52 -13.90 10.54 -1.84
N TYR A 53 -13.02 10.50 -0.86
CA TYR A 53 -13.25 9.81 0.41
C TYR A 53 -12.92 10.73 1.57
N TYR A 54 -13.62 10.53 2.68
CA TYR A 54 -13.32 11.18 3.95
C TYR A 54 -13.38 10.15 5.08
N SER A 55 -12.33 10.09 5.89
CA SER A 55 -12.21 9.26 7.07
C SER A 55 -11.95 10.12 8.30
N ARG A 56 -12.76 9.96 9.35
CA ARG A 56 -12.56 10.66 10.62
C ARG A 56 -11.27 10.21 11.31
N ALA A 57 -10.97 8.90 11.26
CA ALA A 57 -9.75 8.35 11.83
C ALA A 57 -8.50 8.94 11.17
N LYS A 58 -8.50 9.02 9.82
CA LYS A 58 -7.41 9.68 9.09
C LYS A 58 -7.34 11.19 9.35
N ALA A 59 -8.47 11.84 9.60
CA ALA A 59 -8.45 13.27 9.92
C ALA A 59 -7.74 13.50 11.23
N LEU A 60 -8.02 12.72 12.27
CA LEU A 60 -7.34 12.78 13.55
C LEU A 60 -5.84 12.48 13.41
N GLU A 61 -5.48 11.42 12.70
CA GLU A 61 -4.07 11.07 12.43
C GLU A 61 -3.31 12.20 11.71
N HIS A 62 -3.95 12.87 10.74
CA HIS A 62 -3.34 13.99 10.03
C HIS A 62 -3.16 15.20 10.95
N GLU A 63 -4.14 15.48 11.80
CA GLU A 63 -4.10 16.57 12.79
C GLU A 63 -2.97 16.36 13.80
N GLU A 64 -2.89 15.18 14.42
CA GLU A 64 -1.84 14.83 15.37
C GLU A 64 -0.45 14.93 14.74
N ARG A 65 -0.27 14.38 13.53
CA ARG A 65 1.01 14.44 12.82
C ARG A 65 1.40 15.86 12.45
N PHE A 66 0.45 16.66 12.03
CA PHE A 66 0.73 18.05 11.64
C PHE A 66 1.05 18.92 12.86
N ASN A 67 0.32 18.77 13.98
CA ASN A 67 0.62 19.47 15.23
C ASN A 67 2.02 19.10 15.74
N ALA A 68 2.37 17.81 15.76
CA ALA A 68 3.73 17.37 16.12
C ALA A 68 4.80 18.00 15.21
N THR A 69 4.49 18.18 13.92
CA THR A 69 5.41 18.86 12.99
C THR A 69 5.54 20.34 13.33
N LEU A 70 4.45 21.04 13.63
CA LEU A 70 4.49 22.46 14.00
C LEU A 70 5.26 22.66 15.31
N ASP A 71 5.03 21.79 16.29
CA ASP A 71 5.74 21.84 17.59
C ASP A 71 7.25 21.66 17.39
N LEU A 72 7.67 20.69 16.59
CA LEU A 72 9.07 20.47 16.24
C LEU A 72 9.70 21.72 15.58
N LEU A 73 9.03 22.26 14.57
CA LEU A 73 9.50 23.45 13.87
C LEU A 73 9.60 24.68 14.78
N GLU A 74 8.62 24.86 15.68
CA GLU A 74 8.61 25.94 16.65
C GLU A 74 9.77 25.79 17.65
N GLU A 75 10.05 24.59 18.13
CA GLU A 75 11.17 24.32 19.05
C GLU A 75 12.53 24.58 18.38
N GLU A 76 12.72 24.13 17.12
CA GLU A 76 13.92 24.43 16.35
C GLU A 76 14.13 25.96 16.20
N LEU A 77 13.08 26.68 15.90
CA LEU A 77 13.14 28.16 15.81
C LEU A 77 13.42 28.82 17.12
N LYS A 78 12.82 28.37 18.24
CA LYS A 78 13.03 28.94 19.61
C LYS A 78 14.43 28.63 20.13
N SER A 79 14.94 27.44 19.86
CA SER A 79 16.29 27.03 20.28
C SER A 79 17.41 27.63 19.41
N GLY A 80 17.08 28.25 18.27
CA GLY A 80 18.04 28.77 17.31
C GLY A 80 18.77 27.68 16.51
N LYS A 81 18.43 26.41 16.70
CA LYS A 81 18.99 25.27 16.00
C LYS A 81 18.15 24.92 14.77
N ARG A 82 18.21 25.76 13.76
CA ARG A 82 17.47 25.54 12.53
C ARG A 82 18.01 24.37 11.73
N ASN A 83 17.09 23.51 11.23
CA ASN A 83 17.43 22.48 10.26
C ASN A 83 17.29 23.03 8.83
N PRO A 84 18.34 23.01 8.00
CA PRO A 84 18.28 23.51 6.61
C PRO A 84 17.21 22.81 5.77
N GLU A 85 16.87 21.56 6.04
CA GLU A 85 15.83 20.82 5.33
C GLU A 85 14.41 21.36 5.63
N HIS A 86 14.22 22.00 6.78
CA HIS A 86 12.95 22.56 7.22
C HIS A 86 12.75 24.03 6.84
N GLU A 87 13.71 24.68 6.18
CA GLU A 87 13.67 26.12 5.90
C GLU A 87 12.40 26.55 5.13
N ARG A 88 11.96 25.73 4.16
CA ARG A 88 10.71 25.99 3.43
C ARG A 88 9.47 25.90 4.33
N GLN A 89 9.50 25.04 5.34
CA GLN A 89 8.39 24.85 6.27
C GLN A 89 8.32 25.98 7.28
N TYR A 90 9.46 26.49 7.77
CA TYR A 90 9.50 27.68 8.61
C TYR A 90 8.85 28.88 7.92
N LEU A 91 9.28 29.16 6.68
CA LEU A 91 8.73 30.27 5.90
C LEU A 91 7.25 30.09 5.58
N LYS A 92 6.78 28.88 5.44
CA LYS A 92 5.39 28.57 5.13
C LYS A 92 4.46 28.76 6.32
N TYR A 93 4.87 28.31 7.51
CA TYR A 93 3.99 28.21 8.67
C TYR A 93 4.24 29.29 9.74
N PHE A 94 5.38 29.98 9.71
CA PHE A 94 5.73 30.93 10.73
C PHE A 94 6.12 32.31 10.18
N ASP A 95 5.71 33.38 10.89
CA ASP A 95 6.27 34.71 10.76
C ASP A 95 7.37 34.85 11.80
N ILE A 96 8.59 35.14 11.35
CA ILE A 96 9.77 35.23 12.17
C ILE A 96 10.25 36.71 12.13
N SER A 97 10.21 37.41 13.24
CA SER A 97 10.73 38.76 13.33
C SER A 97 11.80 38.82 14.43
N THR A 98 13.00 39.25 14.06
CA THR A 98 14.11 39.40 15.00
C THR A 98 14.41 40.88 15.21
N THR A 99 14.43 41.31 16.46
CA THR A 99 14.79 42.67 16.84
C THR A 99 15.96 42.63 17.82
N PRO A 100 16.93 43.56 17.73
CA PRO A 100 18.11 43.59 18.62
C PRO A 100 17.78 43.67 20.12
N VAL A 101 16.64 44.29 20.46
CA VAL A 101 16.25 44.55 21.84
C VAL A 101 15.31 43.48 22.41
N ARG A 102 14.44 42.92 21.60
CA ARG A 102 13.36 41.99 22.03
C ARG A 102 13.59 40.52 21.61
N GLY A 103 14.71 40.25 20.96
CA GLY A 103 15.00 38.89 20.46
C GLY A 103 14.14 38.48 19.27
N THR A 104 13.99 37.19 19.08
CA THR A 104 13.22 36.58 17.97
C THR A 104 11.78 36.30 18.43
N LYS A 105 10.82 36.93 17.75
CA LYS A 105 9.39 36.63 17.90
C LYS A 105 8.97 35.69 16.77
N ILE A 106 8.33 34.60 17.16
CA ILE A 106 7.80 33.56 16.25
C ILE A 106 6.28 33.58 16.40
N THR A 107 5.57 33.64 15.27
CA THR A 107 4.10 33.64 15.26
C THR A 107 3.63 32.69 14.18
N VAL A 108 2.69 31.80 14.50
CA VAL A 108 2.11 30.85 13.55
C VAL A 108 1.22 31.59 12.54
N LYS A 109 1.38 31.27 11.26
CA LYS A 109 0.51 31.75 10.16
C LYS A 109 -0.78 30.94 10.12
N GLN A 110 -1.82 31.40 10.79
CA GLN A 110 -3.08 30.67 10.89
C GLN A 110 -3.68 30.35 9.51
N ASP A 111 -3.62 31.26 8.55
CA ASP A 111 -4.12 31.03 7.18
C ASP A 111 -3.43 29.84 6.48
N ALA A 112 -2.15 29.59 6.78
CA ALA A 112 -1.41 28.48 6.22
C ALA A 112 -1.78 27.16 6.91
N VAL A 113 -2.03 27.18 8.21
CA VAL A 113 -2.54 26.08 9.01
C VAL A 113 -3.93 25.69 8.54
N ASP A 114 -4.86 26.63 8.47
CA ASP A 114 -6.24 26.40 8.03
C ASP A 114 -6.33 25.76 6.64
N LYS A 115 -5.41 26.13 5.72
CA LYS A 115 -5.36 25.51 4.38
C LYS A 115 -5.00 24.03 4.43
N VAL A 116 -4.17 23.61 5.37
CA VAL A 116 -3.78 22.21 5.55
C VAL A 116 -4.92 21.45 6.24
N GLU A 117 -5.46 22.00 7.32
CA GLU A 117 -6.55 21.41 8.12
C GLU A 117 -7.80 21.11 7.29
N ARG A 118 -8.10 21.99 6.32
CA ARG A 118 -9.22 21.76 5.39
C ARG A 118 -9.16 20.43 4.67
N ASN A 119 -7.99 19.83 4.51
CA ASN A 119 -7.79 18.59 3.77
C ASN A 119 -7.66 17.36 4.66
N TYR A 120 -7.69 17.52 5.98
CA TYR A 120 -7.58 16.39 6.89
C TYR A 120 -8.65 15.33 6.64
N GLY A 121 -8.20 14.08 6.58
CA GLY A 121 -9.05 12.92 6.38
C GLY A 121 -9.58 12.73 4.95
N PHE A 122 -9.32 13.68 4.04
CA PHE A 122 -9.70 13.54 2.64
C PHE A 122 -8.61 12.83 1.83
N PHE A 123 -9.04 11.96 0.94
CA PHE A 123 -8.19 11.39 -0.11
C PHE A 123 -9.03 11.12 -1.37
N ALA A 124 -8.39 10.94 -2.49
CA ALA A 124 -9.03 10.74 -3.78
C ALA A 124 -8.40 9.60 -4.55
N LEU A 125 -9.23 8.88 -5.30
CA LEU A 125 -8.81 7.91 -6.31
C LEU A 125 -9.37 8.33 -7.67
N LEU A 126 -8.60 8.07 -8.71
CA LEU A 126 -9.02 8.25 -10.10
C LEU A 126 -9.14 6.87 -10.74
N SER A 127 -10.24 6.65 -11.45
CA SER A 127 -10.47 5.43 -12.22
C SER A 127 -11.03 5.77 -13.59
N ASN A 128 -10.58 5.05 -14.59
CA ASN A 128 -11.10 5.14 -15.96
C ASN A 128 -12.25 4.17 -16.24
N ASP A 129 -12.46 3.19 -15.38
CA ASP A 129 -13.39 2.08 -15.59
C ASP A 129 -14.36 1.89 -14.44
N VAL A 130 -13.88 1.92 -13.20
CA VAL A 130 -14.67 1.65 -12.01
C VAL A 130 -15.45 2.90 -11.60
N ASN A 131 -16.78 2.81 -11.60
CA ASN A 131 -17.68 3.91 -11.22
C ASN A 131 -18.14 3.83 -9.75
N ASP A 132 -18.05 2.67 -9.12
CA ASP A 132 -18.37 2.48 -7.70
C ASP A 132 -17.19 2.85 -6.80
N PRO A 133 -17.34 3.82 -5.88
CA PRO A 133 -16.27 4.24 -4.98
C PRO A 133 -15.85 3.14 -3.99
N VAL A 134 -16.74 2.22 -3.61
CA VAL A 134 -16.40 1.13 -2.69
C VAL A 134 -15.52 0.12 -3.41
N GLN A 135 -15.91 -0.28 -4.61
CA GLN A 135 -15.11 -1.18 -5.45
C GLN A 135 -13.74 -0.57 -5.80
N ALA A 136 -13.70 0.72 -6.16
CA ALA A 136 -12.44 1.42 -6.43
C ALA A 136 -11.51 1.41 -5.21
N LEU A 137 -12.05 1.61 -4.00
CA LEU A 137 -11.28 1.56 -2.76
C LEU A 137 -10.77 0.14 -2.46
N GLU A 138 -11.58 -0.88 -2.70
CA GLU A 138 -11.19 -2.28 -2.50
C GLU A 138 -10.06 -2.67 -3.45
N LEU A 139 -10.17 -2.32 -4.72
CA LEU A 139 -9.11 -2.52 -5.71
C LEU A 139 -7.82 -1.79 -5.32
N TYR A 140 -7.92 -0.54 -4.87
CA TYR A 140 -6.76 0.22 -4.41
C TYR A 140 -6.10 -0.40 -3.18
N ARG A 141 -6.89 -0.88 -2.21
CA ARG A 141 -6.35 -1.58 -1.02
C ARG A 141 -5.69 -2.91 -1.37
N ASN A 142 -6.17 -3.60 -2.41
CA ASN A 142 -5.53 -4.80 -2.92
C ASN A 142 -4.12 -4.54 -3.50
N LYS A 143 -3.80 -3.28 -3.86
CA LYS A 143 -2.43 -2.87 -4.19
C LYS A 143 -1.44 -3.14 -3.05
N ASP A 144 -1.88 -3.00 -1.80
CA ASP A 144 -1.06 -3.33 -0.62
C ASP A 144 -0.62 -4.81 -0.62
N LEU A 145 -1.45 -5.70 -1.17
CA LEU A 145 -1.09 -7.11 -1.37
C LEU A 145 0.04 -7.27 -2.40
N VAL A 146 -0.02 -6.49 -3.49
CA VAL A 146 1.03 -6.49 -4.52
C VAL A 146 2.33 -5.90 -3.96
N GLU A 147 2.25 -4.80 -3.22
CA GLU A 147 3.42 -4.19 -2.58
C GLU A 147 4.06 -5.12 -1.54
N LYS A 148 3.26 -5.81 -0.73
CA LYS A 148 3.73 -6.86 0.19
C LYS A 148 4.31 -8.06 -0.54
N ALA A 149 3.72 -8.43 -1.67
CA ALA A 149 4.25 -9.48 -2.53
C ALA A 149 5.61 -9.09 -3.11
N PHE A 150 5.78 -7.86 -3.60
CA PHE A 150 7.09 -7.34 -4.02
C PHE A 150 8.08 -7.20 -2.85
N GLY A 151 7.62 -6.86 -1.65
CA GLY A 151 8.41 -6.89 -0.42
C GLY A 151 8.95 -8.30 -0.14
N ASN A 152 8.08 -9.30 -0.20
CA ASN A 152 8.46 -10.70 -0.04
C ASN A 152 9.44 -11.18 -1.12
N LEU A 153 9.25 -10.76 -2.38
CA LEU A 153 10.21 -11.03 -3.45
C LEU A 153 11.59 -10.45 -3.14
N LYS A 154 11.64 -9.19 -2.72
CA LYS A 154 12.91 -8.50 -2.42
C LYS A 154 13.62 -9.05 -1.20
N GLU A 155 12.88 -9.39 -0.15
CA GLU A 155 13.44 -9.76 1.15
C GLU A 155 13.62 -11.26 1.33
N ARG A 156 12.66 -12.07 0.87
CA ARG A 156 12.69 -13.53 1.05
C ARG A 156 13.29 -14.28 -0.13
N LEU A 157 13.10 -13.79 -1.36
CA LEU A 157 13.64 -14.41 -2.57
C LEU A 157 14.94 -13.75 -3.07
N ASN A 158 15.59 -12.95 -2.20
CA ASN A 158 16.89 -12.31 -2.46
C ASN A 158 16.97 -11.47 -3.75
N MET A 159 15.85 -10.82 -4.14
CA MET A 159 15.80 -9.98 -5.34
C MET A 159 16.42 -8.58 -5.19
N ARG A 160 16.95 -8.21 -4.01
CA ARG A 160 17.61 -6.91 -3.83
C ARG A 160 18.82 -6.73 -4.74
N ARG A 161 19.50 -7.84 -5.10
CA ARG A 161 20.57 -7.86 -6.10
C ARG A 161 20.43 -9.13 -6.93
N THR A 162 19.97 -8.96 -8.16
CA THR A 162 19.87 -10.07 -9.11
C THR A 162 21.18 -10.17 -9.86
N THR A 163 22.10 -10.98 -9.33
CA THR A 163 23.32 -11.36 -10.05
C THR A 163 22.97 -12.48 -11.03
N VAL A 164 22.84 -12.11 -12.29
CA VAL A 164 22.64 -13.06 -13.39
C VAL A 164 23.62 -12.73 -14.51
N SER A 165 24.07 -13.74 -15.21
CA SER A 165 25.10 -13.64 -16.26
C SER A 165 24.54 -13.31 -17.65
N SER A 166 23.20 -13.38 -17.84
CA SER A 166 22.58 -13.11 -19.13
C SER A 166 21.14 -12.60 -18.96
N GLU A 167 20.61 -11.97 -20.01
CA GLU A 167 19.25 -11.45 -20.06
C GLU A 167 18.22 -12.61 -19.98
N SER A 168 18.47 -13.72 -20.68
CA SER A 168 17.61 -14.91 -20.63
C SER A 168 17.57 -15.56 -19.24
N ALA A 169 18.69 -15.54 -18.50
CA ALA A 169 18.72 -15.99 -17.11
C ALA A 169 17.93 -15.05 -16.19
N LEU A 170 17.92 -13.75 -16.47
CA LEU A 170 17.10 -12.78 -15.76
C LEU A 170 15.61 -13.03 -15.99
N GLU A 171 15.20 -13.21 -17.24
CA GLU A 171 13.80 -13.51 -17.59
C GLU A 171 13.32 -14.82 -16.94
N GLY A 172 14.11 -15.88 -17.01
CA GLY A 172 13.81 -17.16 -16.36
C GLY A 172 13.66 -17.00 -14.84
N LYS A 173 14.55 -16.26 -14.20
CA LYS A 173 14.49 -16.00 -12.76
C LYS A 173 13.24 -15.20 -12.40
N LEU A 174 12.92 -14.14 -13.16
CA LEU A 174 11.71 -13.34 -12.95
C LEU A 174 10.44 -14.17 -13.13
N PHE A 175 10.41 -15.06 -14.11
CA PHE A 175 9.27 -15.97 -14.34
C PHE A 175 9.06 -16.92 -13.16
N ILE A 176 10.12 -17.59 -12.69
CA ILE A 176 10.03 -18.49 -11.53
C ILE A 176 9.55 -17.74 -10.29
N GLN A 177 10.04 -16.53 -10.06
CA GLN A 177 9.65 -15.71 -8.94
C GLN A 177 8.20 -15.24 -9.05
N PHE A 178 7.73 -14.93 -10.25
CA PHE A 178 6.31 -14.61 -10.47
C PHE A 178 5.41 -15.82 -10.15
N VAL A 179 5.80 -17.03 -10.57
CA VAL A 179 5.08 -18.26 -10.24
C VAL A 179 5.08 -18.49 -8.71
N ALA A 180 6.23 -18.34 -8.07
CA ALA A 180 6.34 -18.45 -6.60
C ALA A 180 5.43 -17.47 -5.87
N LEU A 181 5.27 -16.24 -6.38
CA LEU A 181 4.35 -15.24 -5.84
C LEU A 181 2.89 -15.68 -5.90
N ILE A 182 2.48 -16.33 -7.00
CA ILE A 182 1.12 -16.86 -7.15
C ILE A 182 0.86 -17.90 -6.05
N TYR A 183 1.78 -18.83 -5.87
CA TYR A 183 1.67 -19.86 -4.83
C TYR A 183 1.65 -19.28 -3.43
N LEU A 184 2.54 -18.34 -3.12
CA LEU A 184 2.57 -17.66 -1.82
C LEU A 184 1.28 -16.89 -1.52
N SER A 185 0.72 -16.23 -2.55
CA SER A 185 -0.55 -15.50 -2.42
C SER A 185 -1.72 -16.44 -2.17
N TYR A 186 -1.74 -17.58 -2.87
CA TYR A 186 -2.74 -18.62 -2.68
C TYR A 186 -2.63 -19.23 -1.27
N LEU A 187 -1.43 -19.65 -0.87
CA LEU A 187 -1.17 -20.23 0.45
C LEU A 187 -1.58 -19.27 1.57
N LYS A 188 -1.21 -17.99 1.45
CA LYS A 188 -1.63 -16.98 2.41
C LYS A 188 -3.15 -16.88 2.53
N LYS A 189 -3.87 -16.87 1.40
CA LYS A 189 -5.34 -16.83 1.38
C LYS A 189 -5.94 -18.06 2.08
N GLN A 190 -5.40 -19.25 1.84
CA GLN A 190 -5.86 -20.46 2.50
C GLN A 190 -5.59 -20.41 4.01
N MET A 191 -4.42 -19.95 4.43
CA MET A 191 -4.08 -19.76 5.83
C MET A 191 -5.00 -18.75 6.54
N GLU A 192 -5.37 -17.64 5.86
CA GLU A 192 -6.35 -16.66 6.36
C GLU A 192 -7.73 -17.30 6.53
N THR A 193 -8.17 -18.10 5.55
CA THR A 193 -9.48 -18.78 5.57
C THR A 193 -9.54 -19.84 6.69
N ALA A 194 -8.45 -20.55 6.93
CA ALA A 194 -8.33 -21.60 7.94
C ALA A 194 -7.90 -21.08 9.33
N ASP A 195 -7.78 -19.74 9.51
CA ASP A 195 -7.32 -19.10 10.77
C ASP A 195 -5.95 -19.60 11.27
N LEU A 196 -5.11 -20.10 10.36
CA LEU A 196 -3.80 -20.68 10.70
C LEU A 196 -2.78 -19.64 11.17
N PHE A 197 -2.98 -18.35 10.89
CA PHE A 197 -2.08 -17.28 11.34
C PHE A 197 -2.04 -17.08 12.86
N ARG A 198 -2.94 -17.72 13.61
CA ARG A 198 -2.86 -17.77 15.08
C ARG A 198 -1.72 -18.66 15.57
N THR A 199 -1.39 -19.70 14.81
CA THR A 199 -0.45 -20.75 15.24
C THR A 199 0.82 -20.77 14.41
N PHE A 200 0.73 -20.36 13.13
CA PHE A 200 1.81 -20.44 12.18
C PHE A 200 2.05 -19.12 11.47
N THR A 201 3.32 -18.83 11.17
CA THR A 201 3.67 -17.88 10.13
C THR A 201 3.66 -18.58 8.78
N LEU A 202 3.58 -17.81 7.68
CA LEU A 202 3.69 -18.37 6.32
C LEU A 202 4.98 -19.20 6.16
N GLN A 203 6.11 -18.69 6.65
CA GLN A 203 7.38 -19.39 6.62
C GLN A 203 7.32 -20.66 7.48
N GLY A 204 6.72 -20.58 8.67
CA GLY A 204 6.59 -21.75 9.57
C GLY A 204 5.77 -22.89 8.97
N VAL A 205 4.77 -22.59 8.12
CA VAL A 205 4.04 -23.63 7.37
C VAL A 205 4.96 -24.27 6.32
N LEU A 206 5.71 -23.46 5.59
CA LEU A 206 6.63 -23.97 4.57
C LEU A 206 7.73 -24.82 5.22
N ASP A 207 8.33 -24.35 6.30
CA ASP A 207 9.38 -25.07 7.03
C ASP A 207 8.86 -26.40 7.59
N GLU A 208 7.62 -26.44 8.09
CA GLU A 208 7.00 -27.66 8.60
C GLU A 208 6.75 -28.71 7.50
N LEU A 209 6.43 -28.24 6.29
CA LEU A 209 6.16 -29.13 5.16
C LEU A 209 7.44 -29.53 4.40
N ASP A 210 8.51 -28.72 4.46
CA ASP A 210 9.78 -28.96 3.75
C ASP A 210 10.55 -30.17 4.33
N VAL A 211 10.27 -30.56 5.57
CA VAL A 211 10.89 -31.73 6.18
C VAL A 211 10.26 -33.06 5.77
N ILE A 212 9.25 -33.06 4.90
CA ILE A 212 8.67 -34.29 4.34
C ILE A 212 9.61 -34.83 3.27
N GLU A 213 10.26 -35.91 3.56
CA GLU A 213 11.23 -36.53 2.65
C GLU A 213 10.55 -37.39 1.60
N ALA A 214 11.16 -37.47 0.42
CA ALA A 214 10.77 -38.37 -0.64
C ALA A 214 11.94 -39.27 -1.00
N PHE A 215 11.67 -40.57 -1.11
CA PHE A 215 12.67 -41.61 -1.38
C PHE A 215 12.44 -42.18 -2.80
N GLU A 216 13.50 -42.14 -3.60
CA GLU A 216 13.53 -42.77 -4.92
C GLU A 216 14.43 -44.00 -4.89
N GLU A 217 13.86 -45.18 -5.15
CA GLU A 217 14.62 -46.42 -5.34
C GLU A 217 14.68 -46.77 -6.83
N PRO A 218 15.82 -47.20 -7.37
CA PRO A 218 15.94 -47.56 -8.77
C PRO A 218 14.89 -48.60 -9.18
N GLY A 219 14.03 -48.24 -10.13
CA GLY A 219 12.97 -49.12 -10.65
C GLY A 219 11.63 -49.06 -9.91
N PHE A 220 11.53 -48.22 -8.87
CA PHE A 220 10.30 -47.98 -8.12
C PHE A 220 9.84 -46.51 -8.27
N ARG A 221 8.54 -46.29 -8.03
CA ARG A 221 8.00 -44.93 -8.00
C ARG A 221 8.45 -44.20 -6.72
N LEU A 222 8.61 -42.91 -6.81
CA LEU A 222 8.92 -42.07 -5.70
C LEU A 222 7.93 -42.31 -4.55
N ARG A 223 8.45 -42.60 -3.36
CA ARG A 223 7.67 -42.82 -2.13
C ARG A 223 7.90 -41.66 -1.20
N LEU A 224 6.83 -41.19 -0.59
CA LEU A 224 6.93 -40.18 0.47
C LEU A 224 7.21 -40.87 1.80
N GLY A 225 8.04 -40.20 2.61
CA GLY A 225 8.29 -40.59 3.98
C GLY A 225 7.05 -40.44 4.86
N GLU A 226 7.18 -40.84 6.11
CA GLU A 226 6.11 -40.72 7.09
C GLU A 226 5.80 -39.25 7.37
N MET A 227 4.53 -38.89 7.31
CA MET A 227 4.04 -37.58 7.73
C MET A 227 3.59 -37.61 9.17
N THR A 228 3.92 -36.56 9.91
CA THR A 228 3.39 -36.34 11.24
C THR A 228 1.91 -35.97 11.19
N ASN A 229 1.18 -36.20 12.28
CA ASN A 229 -0.22 -35.78 12.39
C ASN A 229 -0.38 -34.27 12.16
N LYS A 230 0.57 -33.48 12.62
CA LYS A 230 0.59 -32.03 12.45
C LYS A 230 0.68 -31.64 10.97
N GLN A 231 1.53 -32.30 10.19
CA GLN A 231 1.66 -32.07 8.73
C GLN A 231 0.39 -32.48 7.99
N ALA A 232 -0.20 -33.62 8.35
CA ALA A 232 -1.46 -34.08 7.76
C ALA A 232 -2.62 -33.11 8.06
N GLU A 233 -2.69 -32.57 9.27
CA GLU A 233 -3.67 -31.54 9.65
C GLU A 233 -3.45 -30.23 8.89
N LEU A 234 -2.21 -29.82 8.66
CA LEU A 234 -1.89 -28.64 7.84
C LEU A 234 -2.36 -28.81 6.39
N TYR A 235 -2.09 -29.95 5.75
CA TYR A 235 -2.60 -30.24 4.41
C TYR A 235 -4.13 -30.14 4.36
N LYS A 236 -4.80 -30.75 5.34
CA LYS A 236 -6.26 -30.69 5.43
C LYS A 236 -6.79 -29.27 5.63
N ALA A 237 -6.16 -28.49 6.49
CA ALA A 237 -6.53 -27.11 6.76
C ALA A 237 -6.33 -26.20 5.53
N LEU A 238 -5.30 -26.49 4.73
CA LEU A 238 -5.03 -25.79 3.47
C LEU A 238 -5.95 -26.26 2.31
N GLY A 239 -6.82 -27.24 2.54
CA GLY A 239 -7.71 -27.81 1.51
C GLY A 239 -6.98 -28.65 0.46
N ILE A 240 -5.81 -29.17 0.78
CA ILE A 240 -4.97 -29.97 -0.11
C ILE A 240 -4.95 -31.40 0.43
N ASN A 241 -5.15 -32.38 -0.46
CA ASN A 241 -4.97 -33.78 -0.07
C ASN A 241 -3.48 -34.06 0.10
N PRO A 242 -3.07 -34.69 1.21
CA PRO A 242 -1.68 -35.10 1.40
C PRO A 242 -1.27 -36.01 0.22
N PRO A 243 -0.10 -35.80 -0.37
CA PRO A 243 0.37 -36.70 -1.40
C PRO A 243 0.64 -38.09 -0.81
N THR A 244 0.10 -39.12 -1.43
CA THR A 244 0.31 -40.52 -1.00
C THR A 244 1.39 -41.22 -1.82
N SER A 245 1.66 -40.72 -3.00
CA SER A 245 2.78 -41.11 -3.89
C SER A 245 2.99 -39.97 -4.89
N LEU A 246 4.20 -39.77 -5.35
CA LEU A 246 4.55 -38.88 -6.46
C LEU A 246 4.79 -39.69 -7.73
#